data_d33b658fff2dac9b9138dc5b4e3f7346
#
_entry.id   d33b658fff2dac9b9138dc5b4e3f7346
#
_cell.length_a   1.000
_cell.length_b   1.000
_cell.length_c   1.000
_cell.angle_alpha   90.00
_cell.angle_beta   90.00
_cell.angle_gamma   90.00
#
_symmetry.space_group_name_H-M   'P 1'
#
loop_
_entity.id
_entity.type
_entity.pdbx_description
1 polymer ?
#
loop_
_entity_poly.entity_id
_entity_poly.type
_entity_poly.pdbx_seq_one_letter_code
_entity_poly.pdbx_strand_id
1 'polypeptide(L)'
;MVIFVRDPDSIIKGYELEAPPAIIEMRDIPEYNLYDFDLNDEKSFKKYMQTVEKCVRSSYEYKAMVHYLREYMDMNQCAFYSNVNNIDSTKIHIEIHHEPLSLYDICIIVYNKRVAFNEPLDEEYVAKEVMYLHYQLMVGLIPLAETVHQLVHAQYLFVPTTAVLGHYKEFINRYEPYMLPEQLEVLEHIEKATEVYNSDDAKTLLSTNYIYMDMSGAYNMPKTEDIISMVKGRIKEIFDEKKS
;
A
#
# COMPACT_ATOMS: atom_id res chain seq x y z
N MET A 1 -11.99 -8.32 -21.25
CA MET A 1 -10.82 -8.71 -20.42
C MET A 1 -11.19 -9.99 -19.68
N VAL A 2 -10.47 -11.10 -19.87
CA VAL A 2 -10.71 -12.31 -19.09
C VAL A 2 -9.98 -12.10 -17.77
N ILE A 3 -10.73 -11.90 -16.71
CA ILE A 3 -10.17 -11.88 -15.35
C ILE A 3 -9.82 -13.35 -15.04
N PHE A 4 -8.53 -13.68 -15.09
CA PHE A 4 -8.05 -14.98 -14.65
C PHE A 4 -8.07 -15.02 -13.11
N VAL A 5 -9.19 -15.44 -12.56
CA VAL A 5 -9.22 -15.92 -11.19
C VAL A 5 -8.74 -17.37 -11.24
N ARG A 6 -7.61 -17.69 -10.62
CA ARG A 6 -7.23 -19.09 -10.41
C ARG A 6 -8.35 -19.80 -9.65
N ASP A 7 -8.56 -21.08 -9.98
CA ASP A 7 -9.65 -21.90 -9.46
C ASP A 7 -9.89 -21.64 -7.95
N PRO A 8 -11.09 -21.19 -7.57
CA PRO A 8 -11.43 -20.92 -6.17
C PRO A 8 -11.24 -22.14 -5.25
N ASP A 9 -11.29 -23.35 -5.79
CA ASP A 9 -11.09 -24.59 -5.03
C ASP A 9 -9.62 -24.85 -4.63
N SER A 10 -8.67 -24.10 -5.21
CA SER A 10 -7.25 -24.12 -4.82
C SER A 10 -6.95 -23.26 -3.59
N ILE A 11 -7.92 -22.52 -3.08
CA ILE A 11 -7.80 -21.69 -1.89
C ILE A 11 -7.62 -22.59 -0.68
N ILE A 12 -6.51 -22.42 0.01
CA ILE A 12 -6.23 -23.12 1.27
C ILE A 12 -7.40 -22.86 2.22
N LYS A 13 -8.22 -23.89 2.45
CA LYS A 13 -9.29 -23.89 3.44
C LYS A 13 -8.70 -23.50 4.80
N GLY A 14 -9.00 -22.33 5.29
CA GLY A 14 -8.57 -21.92 6.64
C GLY A 14 -8.46 -20.44 6.91
N TYR A 15 -8.55 -19.59 5.92
CA TYR A 15 -8.60 -18.13 6.17
C TYR A 15 -10.04 -17.65 5.96
N GLU A 16 -10.87 -17.76 6.99
CA GLU A 16 -12.00 -16.85 7.14
C GLU A 16 -11.40 -15.47 7.36
N LEU A 17 -11.44 -14.62 6.34
CA LEU A 17 -11.24 -13.19 6.53
C LEU A 17 -12.36 -12.77 7.50
N GLU A 18 -12.01 -12.48 8.75
CA GLU A 18 -12.95 -11.83 9.66
C GLU A 18 -13.48 -10.60 8.93
N ALA A 19 -14.81 -10.46 8.94
CA ALA A 19 -15.44 -9.28 8.33
C ALA A 19 -14.74 -8.03 8.89
N PRO A 20 -14.28 -7.12 8.04
CA PRO A 20 -13.57 -5.94 8.52
C PRO A 20 -14.45 -5.25 9.58
N PRO A 21 -13.89 -4.87 10.73
CA PRO A 21 -14.65 -4.16 11.75
C PRO A 21 -15.30 -2.94 11.10
N ALA A 22 -16.49 -2.55 11.57
CA ALA A 22 -17.21 -1.39 11.05
C ALA A 22 -16.27 -0.17 11.04
N ILE A 23 -15.71 0.10 9.88
CA ILE A 23 -14.65 1.07 9.69
C ILE A 23 -15.31 2.43 9.53
N ILE A 24 -14.61 3.43 9.99
CA ILE A 24 -14.84 4.86 9.92
C ILE A 24 -15.60 5.22 8.63
N GLU A 25 -16.66 6.00 8.74
CA GLU A 25 -17.38 6.52 7.59
C GLU A 25 -16.41 7.33 6.69
N MET A 26 -16.21 6.90 5.48
CA MET A 26 -15.48 7.65 4.45
C MET A 26 -16.41 8.75 3.92
N ARG A 27 -16.38 9.95 4.54
CA ARG A 27 -17.40 10.99 4.32
C ARG A 27 -17.20 11.88 3.09
N ASP A 28 -16.03 11.87 2.47
CA ASP A 28 -15.69 12.79 1.37
C ASP A 28 -15.33 12.08 0.06
N ILE A 29 -15.83 10.87 -0.15
CA ILE A 29 -15.73 10.22 -1.46
C ILE A 29 -16.83 10.82 -2.34
N PRO A 30 -16.49 11.39 -3.52
CA PRO A 30 -17.51 11.75 -4.48
C PRO A 30 -18.40 10.53 -4.75
N GLU A 31 -19.71 10.71 -4.74
CA GLU A 31 -20.63 9.65 -5.14
C GLU A 31 -20.37 9.28 -6.60
N TYR A 32 -19.53 8.28 -6.82
CA TYR A 32 -19.40 7.61 -8.10
C TYR A 32 -20.26 6.37 -8.07
N ASN A 33 -21.09 6.24 -9.08
CA ASN A 33 -21.93 5.06 -9.24
C ASN A 33 -21.18 4.03 -10.08
N LEU A 34 -21.07 2.79 -9.61
CA LEU A 34 -20.51 1.67 -10.36
C LEU A 34 -21.15 1.55 -11.76
N TYR A 35 -22.43 1.97 -11.89
CA TYR A 35 -23.16 2.01 -13.17
C TYR A 35 -22.55 2.95 -14.21
N ASP A 36 -21.66 3.85 -13.81
CA ASP A 36 -20.95 4.76 -14.72
C ASP A 36 -19.77 4.08 -15.45
N PHE A 37 -19.43 2.84 -15.06
CA PHE A 37 -18.30 2.10 -15.61
C PHE A 37 -18.72 0.79 -16.28
N ASP A 38 -18.36 0.61 -17.55
CA ASP A 38 -18.38 -0.71 -18.20
C ASP A 38 -17.10 -1.48 -17.82
N LEU A 39 -17.19 -2.33 -16.81
CA LEU A 39 -16.05 -3.08 -16.30
C LEU A 39 -15.50 -4.14 -17.27
N ASN A 40 -16.19 -4.40 -18.40
CA ASN A 40 -15.71 -5.25 -19.48
C ASN A 40 -14.86 -4.47 -20.49
N ASP A 41 -14.99 -3.15 -20.54
CA ASP A 41 -14.15 -2.29 -21.34
C ASP A 41 -12.85 -1.95 -20.58
N GLU A 42 -11.69 -2.24 -21.18
CA GLU A 42 -10.39 -2.05 -20.54
C GLU A 42 -10.15 -0.60 -20.07
N LYS A 43 -10.56 0.36 -20.90
CA LYS A 43 -10.38 1.78 -20.61
C LYS A 43 -11.27 2.23 -19.45
N SER A 44 -12.51 1.75 -19.43
CA SER A 44 -13.47 2.01 -18.36
C SER A 44 -13.04 1.35 -17.06
N PHE A 45 -12.56 0.11 -17.11
CA PHE A 45 -12.01 -0.59 -15.96
C PHE A 45 -10.80 0.14 -15.36
N LYS A 46 -9.86 0.59 -16.22
CA LYS A 46 -8.73 1.39 -15.76
C LYS A 46 -9.18 2.67 -15.03
N LYS A 47 -10.18 3.36 -15.58
CA LYS A 47 -10.74 4.58 -14.97
C LYS A 47 -11.40 4.26 -13.62
N TYR A 48 -12.14 3.16 -13.52
CA TYR A 48 -12.72 2.70 -12.27
C TYR A 48 -11.64 2.42 -11.22
N MET A 49 -10.57 1.67 -11.55
CA MET A 49 -9.47 1.41 -10.62
C MET A 49 -8.75 2.69 -10.17
N GLN A 50 -8.55 3.65 -11.07
CA GLN A 50 -8.01 4.97 -10.71
C GLN A 50 -8.95 5.75 -9.76
N THR A 51 -10.25 5.54 -9.89
CA THR A 51 -11.23 6.13 -8.97
C THR A 51 -11.14 5.49 -7.58
N VAL A 52 -11.03 4.16 -7.50
CA VAL A 52 -10.80 3.45 -6.24
C VAL A 52 -9.52 3.93 -5.56
N GLU A 53 -8.41 4.00 -6.29
CA GLU A 53 -7.13 4.51 -5.76
C GLU A 53 -7.28 5.93 -5.24
N LYS A 54 -7.97 6.80 -5.97
CA LYS A 54 -8.25 8.18 -5.55
C LYS A 54 -9.12 8.21 -4.30
N CYS A 55 -10.11 7.34 -4.18
CA CYS A 55 -10.92 7.20 -2.97
C CYS A 55 -10.05 6.89 -1.75
N VAL A 56 -9.12 5.93 -1.86
CA VAL A 56 -8.16 5.61 -0.79
C VAL A 56 -7.34 6.85 -0.45
N ARG A 57 -6.61 7.43 -1.42
CA ARG A 57 -5.65 8.53 -1.18
C ARG A 57 -6.31 9.81 -0.65
N SER A 58 -7.55 10.10 -1.04
CA SER A 58 -8.27 11.30 -0.60
C SER A 58 -8.97 11.14 0.74
N SER A 59 -9.15 9.91 1.23
CA SER A 59 -9.83 9.63 2.48
C SER A 59 -9.14 10.25 3.70
N TYR A 60 -9.92 10.56 4.73
CA TYR A 60 -9.37 11.00 6.02
C TYR A 60 -8.58 9.88 6.69
N GLU A 61 -9.01 8.66 6.51
CA GLU A 61 -8.37 7.45 7.00
C GLU A 61 -6.95 7.32 6.48
N TYR A 62 -6.75 7.46 5.18
CA TYR A 62 -5.43 7.38 4.58
C TYR A 62 -4.51 8.53 5.05
N LYS A 63 -5.04 9.76 5.10
CA LYS A 63 -4.29 10.92 5.60
C LYS A 63 -3.87 10.75 7.06
N ALA A 64 -4.78 10.24 7.91
CA ALA A 64 -4.48 9.96 9.30
C ALA A 64 -3.51 8.77 9.45
N MET A 65 -3.60 7.75 8.59
CA MET A 65 -2.63 6.66 8.55
C MET A 65 -1.23 7.14 8.16
N VAL A 66 -1.11 8.00 7.13
CA VAL A 66 0.18 8.60 6.75
C VAL A 66 0.75 9.44 7.88
N HIS A 67 -0.09 10.19 8.60
CA HIS A 67 0.34 10.92 9.80
C HIS A 67 0.86 9.95 10.88
N TYR A 68 0.13 8.86 11.15
CA TYR A 68 0.55 7.82 12.08
C TYR A 68 1.92 7.22 11.70
N LEU A 69 2.12 6.87 10.42
CA LEU A 69 3.38 6.31 9.93
C LEU A 69 4.56 7.28 10.15
N ARG A 70 4.34 8.58 9.99
CA ARG A 70 5.35 9.61 10.18
C ARG A 70 5.69 9.84 11.65
N GLU A 71 4.68 9.98 12.50
CA GLU A 71 4.87 10.38 13.90
C GLU A 71 5.22 9.22 14.84
N TYR A 72 4.73 8.02 14.53
CA TYR A 72 4.87 6.86 15.42
C TYR A 72 5.73 5.74 14.85
N MET A 73 5.92 5.70 13.53
CA MET A 73 6.74 4.71 12.85
C MET A 73 8.02 5.32 12.25
N ASP A 74 8.31 6.59 12.56
CA ASP A 74 9.50 7.33 12.10
C ASP A 74 9.69 7.37 10.57
N MET A 75 8.57 7.28 9.81
CA MET A 75 8.60 7.31 8.34
C MET A 75 8.60 8.75 7.79
N ASN A 76 9.35 9.65 8.42
CA ASN A 76 9.51 11.05 8.02
C ASN A 76 10.88 11.35 7.38
N GLN A 77 11.70 10.32 7.20
CA GLN A 77 13.03 10.38 6.62
C GLN A 77 13.12 9.49 5.39
N CYS A 78 13.86 9.94 4.36
CA CYS A 78 14.06 9.14 3.16
C CYS A 78 14.86 7.85 3.47
N ALA A 79 14.34 6.69 3.05
CA ALA A 79 14.99 5.40 3.28
C ALA A 79 16.36 5.26 2.58
N PHE A 80 16.60 6.04 1.52
CA PHE A 80 17.87 6.05 0.78
C PHE A 80 18.87 7.09 1.28
N TYR A 81 18.40 8.17 1.93
CA TYR A 81 19.23 9.27 2.39
C TYR A 81 18.88 9.66 3.82
N SER A 82 19.67 9.21 4.78
CA SER A 82 19.41 9.39 6.21
C SER A 82 19.36 10.85 6.69
N ASN A 83 19.91 11.77 5.94
CA ASN A 83 19.92 13.20 6.25
C ASN A 83 18.86 14.00 5.49
N VAL A 84 17.97 13.33 4.77
CA VAL A 84 16.86 13.93 4.01
C VAL A 84 15.56 13.61 4.71
N ASN A 85 15.00 14.59 5.41
CA ASN A 85 13.76 14.44 6.19
C ASN A 85 12.83 15.65 6.04
N ASN A 86 11.58 15.50 6.47
CA ASN A 86 10.58 16.58 6.47
C ASN A 86 10.75 17.59 7.59
N ILE A 87 11.54 17.27 8.63
CA ILE A 87 11.56 18.03 9.88
C ILE A 87 12.27 19.38 9.68
N ASP A 88 13.34 19.39 8.89
CA ASP A 88 14.23 20.55 8.76
C ASP A 88 14.08 21.32 7.46
N SER A 89 13.15 20.91 6.57
CA SER A 89 13.04 21.53 5.26
C SER A 89 11.60 21.68 4.77
N THR A 90 11.21 22.89 4.50
CA THR A 90 9.97 23.22 3.77
C THR A 90 10.05 22.88 2.27
N LYS A 91 11.21 22.43 1.80
CA LYS A 91 11.49 22.17 0.37
C LYS A 91 11.58 20.69 0.04
N ILE A 92 11.67 19.82 1.04
CA ILE A 92 11.80 18.38 0.83
C ILE A 92 10.53 17.72 1.34
N HIS A 93 9.84 17.01 0.44
CA HIS A 93 8.69 16.21 0.79
C HIS A 93 9.07 14.74 0.83
N ILE A 94 8.76 14.07 1.94
CA ILE A 94 8.86 12.62 2.05
C ILE A 94 7.48 12.05 1.74
N GLU A 95 7.43 11.19 0.76
CA GLU A 95 6.23 10.47 0.34
C GLU A 95 6.27 9.04 0.83
N ILE A 96 5.13 8.48 1.22
CA ILE A 96 5.00 7.08 1.54
C ILE A 96 4.67 6.35 0.25
N HIS A 97 5.66 5.60 -0.24
CA HIS A 97 5.55 4.80 -1.46
C HIS A 97 5.12 3.37 -1.13
N HIS A 98 4.31 2.77 -2.00
CA HIS A 98 3.90 1.38 -1.91
C HIS A 98 4.86 0.50 -2.71
N GLU A 99 5.41 -0.54 -2.06
CA GLU A 99 6.37 -1.48 -2.64
C GLU A 99 6.21 -2.85 -1.94
N PRO A 100 6.29 -4.00 -2.59
CA PRO A 100 6.63 -4.23 -4.01
C PRO A 100 5.45 -4.09 -4.98
N LEU A 101 4.26 -3.88 -4.49
CA LEU A 101 3.04 -3.67 -5.27
C LEU A 101 2.57 -2.23 -5.10
N SER A 102 2.28 -1.55 -6.20
CA SER A 102 1.70 -0.20 -6.16
C SER A 102 0.31 -0.23 -5.50
N LEU A 103 -0.16 0.93 -5.00
CA LEU A 103 -1.53 1.03 -4.48
C LEU A 103 -2.57 0.66 -5.56
N TYR A 104 -2.30 0.99 -6.82
CA TYR A 104 -3.13 0.62 -7.95
C TYR A 104 -3.23 -0.92 -8.11
N ASP A 105 -2.09 -1.63 -8.01
CA ASP A 105 -2.07 -3.09 -8.04
C ASP A 105 -2.84 -3.71 -6.89
N ILE A 106 -2.67 -3.19 -5.67
CA ILE A 106 -3.40 -3.64 -4.49
C ILE A 106 -4.92 -3.47 -4.71
N CYS A 107 -5.37 -2.34 -5.29
CA CYS A 107 -6.77 -2.14 -5.62
C CYS A 107 -7.30 -3.18 -6.62
N ILE A 108 -6.52 -3.52 -7.66
CA ILE A 108 -6.89 -4.57 -8.63
C ILE A 108 -7.00 -5.94 -7.95
N ILE A 109 -6.05 -6.29 -7.11
CA ILE A 109 -6.03 -7.58 -6.42
C ILE A 109 -7.23 -7.71 -5.48
N VAL A 110 -7.53 -6.67 -4.71
CA VAL A 110 -8.71 -6.65 -3.83
C VAL A 110 -9.99 -6.73 -4.66
N TYR A 111 -10.09 -6.01 -5.77
CA TYR A 111 -11.22 -6.10 -6.68
C TYR A 111 -11.39 -7.55 -7.19
N ASN A 112 -10.34 -8.20 -7.67
CA ASN A 112 -10.39 -9.57 -8.18
C ASN A 112 -10.85 -10.56 -7.10
N LYS A 113 -10.35 -10.40 -5.86
CA LYS A 113 -10.82 -11.19 -4.70
C LYS A 113 -12.32 -10.98 -4.48
N ARG A 114 -12.80 -9.75 -4.50
CA ARG A 114 -14.22 -9.45 -4.29
C ARG A 114 -15.10 -10.03 -5.40
N VAL A 115 -14.64 -10.00 -6.66
CA VAL A 115 -15.30 -10.69 -7.77
C VAL A 115 -15.41 -12.18 -7.52
N ALA A 116 -14.32 -12.81 -7.07
CA ALA A 116 -14.27 -14.26 -6.81
C ALA A 116 -15.25 -14.70 -5.71
N PHE A 117 -15.49 -13.84 -4.71
CA PHE A 117 -16.44 -14.09 -3.62
C PHE A 117 -17.83 -13.49 -3.83
N ASN A 118 -18.10 -12.92 -5.00
CA ASN A 118 -19.38 -12.26 -5.30
C ASN A 118 -19.75 -11.19 -4.26
N GLU A 119 -18.75 -10.43 -3.81
CA GLU A 119 -18.89 -9.30 -2.87
C GLU A 119 -19.21 -8.00 -3.61
N PRO A 120 -19.76 -6.96 -2.93
CA PRO A 120 -20.03 -5.67 -3.56
C PRO A 120 -18.75 -5.04 -4.16
N LEU A 121 -18.89 -4.47 -5.37
CA LEU A 121 -17.79 -3.92 -6.16
C LEU A 121 -17.80 -2.39 -6.24
N ASP A 122 -18.69 -1.72 -5.49
CA ASP A 122 -18.66 -0.26 -5.41
C ASP A 122 -17.28 0.21 -4.92
N GLU A 123 -16.82 1.35 -5.42
CA GLU A 123 -15.49 1.90 -5.14
C GLU A 123 -15.23 2.05 -3.65
N GLU A 124 -16.27 2.40 -2.89
CA GLU A 124 -16.20 2.55 -1.45
C GLU A 124 -15.86 1.23 -0.73
N TYR A 125 -16.48 0.13 -1.15
CA TYR A 125 -16.22 -1.18 -0.53
C TYR A 125 -14.83 -1.68 -0.84
N VAL A 126 -14.35 -1.51 -2.08
CA VAL A 126 -12.98 -1.87 -2.46
C VAL A 126 -11.98 -1.00 -1.70
N ALA A 127 -12.20 0.32 -1.65
CA ALA A 127 -11.34 1.25 -0.93
C ALA A 127 -11.29 0.97 0.58
N LYS A 128 -12.41 0.61 1.21
CA LYS A 128 -12.46 0.22 2.63
C LYS A 128 -11.63 -1.03 2.92
N GLU A 129 -11.71 -2.05 2.06
CA GLU A 129 -10.89 -3.25 2.22
C GLU A 129 -9.40 -2.93 2.05
N VAL A 130 -9.04 -2.13 1.06
CA VAL A 130 -7.67 -1.64 0.87
C VAL A 130 -7.18 -0.88 2.11
N MET A 131 -8.01 0.00 2.69
CA MET A 131 -7.64 0.70 3.94
C MET A 131 -7.48 -0.25 5.12
N TYR A 132 -8.29 -1.29 5.20
CA TYR A 132 -8.13 -2.31 6.25
C TYR A 132 -6.79 -3.03 6.14
N LEU A 133 -6.34 -3.35 4.92
CA LEU A 133 -5.01 -3.91 4.69
C LEU A 133 -3.88 -2.96 5.14
N HIS A 134 -4.07 -1.64 5.01
CA HIS A 134 -3.13 -0.66 5.56
C HIS A 134 -3.07 -0.72 7.09
N TYR A 135 -4.22 -0.82 7.76
CA TYR A 135 -4.26 -0.94 9.23
C TYR A 135 -3.62 -2.22 9.75
N GLN A 136 -3.69 -3.29 8.97
CA GLN A 136 -3.01 -4.54 9.25
C GLN A 136 -1.51 -4.49 8.90
N LEU A 137 -1.02 -3.38 8.32
CA LEU A 137 0.33 -3.27 7.74
C LEU A 137 0.64 -4.42 6.76
N MET A 138 -0.37 -4.95 6.08
CA MET A 138 -0.21 -5.99 5.05
C MET A 138 0.28 -5.43 3.72
N VAL A 139 0.16 -4.13 3.50
CA VAL A 139 0.75 -3.44 2.36
C VAL A 139 2.20 -3.09 2.66
N GLY A 140 3.07 -3.21 1.65
CA GLY A 140 4.45 -2.79 1.80
C GLY A 140 4.59 -1.28 1.62
N LEU A 141 5.32 -0.61 2.52
CA LEU A 141 5.47 0.84 2.55
C LEU A 141 6.93 1.24 2.75
N ILE A 142 7.37 2.31 2.07
CA ILE A 142 8.71 2.87 2.22
C ILE A 142 8.66 4.40 2.12
N PRO A 143 9.34 5.14 3.02
CA PRO A 143 9.43 6.60 2.93
C PRO A 143 10.50 7.02 1.92
N LEU A 144 10.13 7.79 0.90
CA LEU A 144 11.02 8.26 -0.15
C LEU A 144 10.94 9.78 -0.30
N ALA A 145 12.09 10.44 -0.48
CA ALA A 145 12.08 11.83 -0.95
C ALA A 145 11.48 11.88 -2.36
N GLU A 146 10.76 12.95 -2.68
CA GLU A 146 10.04 13.12 -3.95
C GLU A 146 10.91 12.78 -5.17
N THR A 147 12.17 13.26 -5.20
CA THR A 147 13.10 12.94 -6.30
C THR A 147 13.42 11.45 -6.40
N VAL A 148 13.61 10.80 -5.25
CA VAL A 148 13.86 9.35 -5.19
C VAL A 148 12.63 8.59 -5.66
N HIS A 149 11.45 9.00 -5.22
CA HIS A 149 10.17 8.44 -5.61
C HIS A 149 9.96 8.50 -7.14
N GLN A 150 10.30 9.65 -7.76
CA GLN A 150 10.27 9.80 -9.22
C GLN A 150 11.24 8.86 -9.94
N LEU A 151 12.47 8.65 -9.39
CA LEU A 151 13.44 7.72 -9.95
C LEU A 151 12.98 6.26 -9.84
N VAL A 152 12.31 5.89 -8.75
CA VAL A 152 11.71 4.56 -8.59
C VAL A 152 10.61 4.34 -9.63
N HIS A 153 9.69 5.28 -9.78
CA HIS A 153 8.63 5.20 -10.80
C HIS A 153 9.17 5.14 -12.24
N ALA A 154 10.27 5.84 -12.49
CA ALA A 154 10.94 5.81 -13.79
C ALA A 154 11.82 4.57 -14.00
N GLN A 155 11.84 3.64 -13.02
CA GLN A 155 12.66 2.41 -13.04
C GLN A 155 14.19 2.67 -13.13
N TYR A 156 14.64 3.86 -12.72
CA TYR A 156 16.07 4.16 -12.60
C TYR A 156 16.64 3.76 -11.25
N LEU A 157 15.79 3.55 -10.27
CA LEU A 157 16.19 3.15 -8.92
C LEU A 157 15.37 1.92 -8.48
N PHE A 158 16.08 0.93 -7.98
CA PHE A 158 15.48 -0.28 -7.42
C PHE A 158 15.29 -0.13 -5.91
N VAL A 159 14.13 -0.55 -5.40
CA VAL A 159 13.84 -0.62 -3.97
C VAL A 159 13.99 -2.07 -3.51
N PRO A 160 14.99 -2.40 -2.69
CA PRO A 160 15.12 -3.75 -2.16
C PRO A 160 14.00 -4.03 -1.15
N THR A 161 13.43 -5.22 -1.18
CA THR A 161 12.32 -5.61 -0.30
C THR A 161 12.69 -5.58 1.19
N THR A 162 13.98 -5.63 1.52
CA THR A 162 14.49 -5.47 2.89
C THR A 162 14.31 -4.05 3.45
N ALA A 163 14.11 -3.05 2.59
CA ALA A 163 13.84 -1.67 2.98
C ALA A 163 12.34 -1.37 3.13
N VAL A 164 11.48 -2.35 2.90
CA VAL A 164 10.01 -2.19 2.89
C VAL A 164 9.42 -2.56 4.24
N LEU A 165 8.69 -1.63 4.85
CA LEU A 165 7.91 -1.87 6.07
C LEU A 165 6.60 -2.59 5.72
N GLY A 166 6.22 -3.56 6.53
CA GLY A 166 4.90 -4.22 6.46
C GLY A 166 4.98 -5.73 6.21
N HIS A 167 3.85 -6.39 6.40
CA HIS A 167 3.67 -7.82 6.21
C HIS A 167 3.27 -8.15 4.77
N TYR A 168 3.84 -7.45 3.77
CA TYR A 168 3.48 -7.60 2.36
C TYR A 168 3.65 -9.05 1.85
N LYS A 169 4.56 -9.85 2.42
CA LYS A 169 4.68 -11.29 2.07
C LYS A 169 3.44 -12.07 2.48
N GLU A 170 2.84 -11.72 3.62
CA GLU A 170 1.59 -12.31 4.06
C GLU A 170 0.43 -11.91 3.13
N PHE A 171 0.39 -10.64 2.70
CA PHE A 171 -0.54 -10.20 1.68
C PHE A 171 -0.38 -11.01 0.38
N ILE A 172 0.85 -11.12 -0.14
CA ILE A 172 1.13 -11.90 -1.35
C ILE A 172 0.62 -13.33 -1.19
N ASN A 173 0.98 -14.01 -0.09
CA ASN A 173 0.55 -15.39 0.16
C ASN A 173 -0.98 -15.55 0.20
N ARG A 174 -1.70 -14.59 0.79
CA ARG A 174 -3.17 -14.64 0.90
C ARG A 174 -3.88 -14.29 -0.40
N TYR A 175 -3.32 -13.34 -1.16
CA TYR A 175 -3.98 -12.76 -2.32
C TYR A 175 -3.41 -13.25 -3.64
N GLU A 176 -2.38 -14.10 -3.64
CA GLU A 176 -1.79 -14.69 -4.86
C GLU A 176 -2.82 -15.23 -5.86
N PRO A 177 -3.91 -15.94 -5.43
CA PRO A 177 -4.91 -16.45 -6.37
C PRO A 177 -5.67 -15.39 -7.15
N TYR A 178 -5.63 -14.12 -6.67
CA TYR A 178 -6.34 -12.97 -7.25
C TYR A 178 -5.41 -12.02 -8.00
N MET A 179 -4.11 -12.31 -8.02
CA MET A 179 -3.11 -11.52 -8.73
C MET A 179 -3.13 -11.81 -10.21
N LEU A 180 -2.83 -10.79 -11.01
CA LEU A 180 -2.60 -10.93 -12.44
C LEU A 180 -1.24 -11.60 -12.68
N PRO A 181 -1.06 -12.34 -13.79
CA PRO A 181 0.23 -12.94 -14.14
C PRO A 181 1.37 -11.93 -14.18
N GLU A 182 1.12 -10.73 -14.69
CA GLU A 182 2.10 -9.65 -14.78
C GLU A 182 2.56 -9.17 -13.40
N GLN A 183 1.65 -9.16 -12.42
CA GLN A 183 1.98 -8.80 -11.03
C GLN A 183 2.87 -9.85 -10.37
N LEU A 184 2.60 -11.13 -10.61
CA LEU A 184 3.43 -12.24 -10.13
C LEU A 184 4.84 -12.21 -10.75
N GLU A 185 4.93 -11.91 -12.04
CA GLU A 185 6.21 -11.78 -12.74
C GLU A 185 7.04 -10.63 -12.18
N VAL A 186 6.42 -9.47 -11.91
CA VAL A 186 7.09 -8.32 -11.27
C VAL A 186 7.61 -8.69 -9.88
N LEU A 187 6.80 -9.37 -9.05
CA LEU A 187 7.22 -9.81 -7.72
C LEU A 187 8.42 -10.76 -7.79
N GLU A 188 8.43 -11.72 -8.72
CA GLU A 188 9.56 -12.63 -8.91
C GLU A 188 10.84 -11.87 -9.30
N HIS A 189 10.72 -10.87 -10.19
CA HIS A 189 11.85 -10.03 -10.59
C HIS A 189 12.39 -9.21 -9.41
N ILE A 190 11.52 -8.61 -8.60
CA ILE A 190 11.91 -7.84 -7.42
C ILE A 190 12.60 -8.73 -6.39
N GLU A 191 12.12 -9.94 -6.15
CA GLU A 191 12.75 -10.89 -5.23
C GLU A 191 14.16 -11.26 -5.69
N LYS A 192 14.32 -11.64 -6.96
CA LYS A 192 15.63 -11.96 -7.55
C LYS A 192 16.60 -10.77 -7.48
N ALA A 193 16.12 -9.56 -7.79
CA ALA A 193 16.93 -8.36 -7.70
C ALA A 193 17.33 -8.04 -6.25
N THR A 194 16.44 -8.30 -5.28
CA THR A 194 16.73 -8.14 -3.85
C THR A 194 17.82 -9.12 -3.38
N GLU A 195 17.79 -10.35 -3.86
CA GLU A 195 18.84 -11.34 -3.55
C GLU A 195 20.22 -10.86 -4.03
N VAL A 196 20.29 -10.37 -5.27
CA VAL A 196 21.52 -9.80 -5.84
C VAL A 196 21.98 -8.58 -5.04
N TYR A 197 21.07 -7.67 -4.69
CA TYR A 197 21.35 -6.48 -3.88
C TYR A 197 21.91 -6.83 -2.51
N ASN A 198 21.41 -7.88 -1.89
CA ASN A 198 21.85 -8.35 -0.58
C ASN A 198 23.17 -9.13 -0.61
N SER A 199 23.76 -9.38 -1.78
CA SER A 199 25.09 -10.00 -1.88
C SER A 199 26.16 -9.11 -1.25
N ASP A 200 27.20 -9.72 -0.71
CA ASP A 200 28.31 -8.99 -0.05
C ASP A 200 29.02 -8.03 -1.01
N ASP A 201 29.12 -8.40 -2.29
CA ASP A 201 29.72 -7.55 -3.32
C ASP A 201 28.88 -6.29 -3.57
N ALA A 202 27.55 -6.42 -3.67
CA ALA A 202 26.66 -5.28 -3.83
C ALA A 202 26.65 -4.37 -2.59
N LYS A 203 26.65 -4.92 -1.39
CA LYS A 203 26.76 -4.15 -0.14
C LYS A 203 28.06 -3.34 -0.08
N THR A 204 29.17 -3.89 -0.52
CA THR A 204 30.46 -3.20 -0.57
C THR A 204 30.43 -2.04 -1.56
N LEU A 205 29.81 -2.20 -2.72
CA LEU A 205 29.68 -1.15 -3.74
C LEU A 205 28.72 -0.03 -3.33
N LEU A 206 27.66 -0.37 -2.61
CA LEU A 206 26.59 0.58 -2.24
C LEU A 206 26.84 1.24 -0.89
N SER A 207 27.67 0.65 -0.01
CA SER A 207 27.92 1.14 1.34
C SER A 207 28.57 2.54 1.43
N THR A 208 29.10 3.05 0.34
CA THR A 208 29.74 4.36 0.31
C THR A 208 28.75 5.52 0.08
N ASN A 209 27.54 5.27 -0.44
CA ASN A 209 26.62 6.32 -0.87
C ASN A 209 25.17 6.16 -0.44
N TYR A 210 24.75 4.99 0.06
CA TYR A 210 23.34 4.73 0.39
C TYR A 210 23.24 4.17 1.81
N ILE A 211 22.60 4.93 2.69
CA ILE A 211 22.13 4.44 3.97
C ILE A 211 20.63 4.18 3.77
N TYR A 212 20.26 2.92 3.64
CA TYR A 212 18.86 2.54 3.70
C TYR A 212 18.53 1.95 5.07
N MET A 213 17.31 2.17 5.50
CA MET A 213 16.82 1.55 6.73
C MET A 213 16.54 0.08 6.47
N ASP A 214 17.20 -0.80 7.21
CA ASP A 214 16.83 -2.21 7.22
C ASP A 214 15.56 -2.37 8.05
N MET A 215 14.43 -2.53 7.37
CA MET A 215 13.11 -2.68 7.98
C MET A 215 12.78 -4.15 8.30
N SER A 216 13.67 -5.08 7.97
CA SER A 216 13.38 -6.53 8.02
C SER A 216 13.29 -7.13 9.42
N GLY A 217 13.66 -6.42 10.48
CA GLY A 217 13.72 -7.04 11.80
C GLY A 217 13.54 -6.15 13.04
N ALA A 218 13.40 -4.85 12.90
CA ALA A 218 13.60 -3.93 14.02
C ALA A 218 12.30 -3.42 14.69
N TYR A 219 11.13 -3.69 14.14
CA TYR A 219 9.91 -3.11 14.67
C TYR A 219 9.07 -4.15 15.42
N ASN A 220 8.77 -3.85 16.69
CA ASN A 220 7.56 -4.36 17.30
C ASN A 220 6.38 -3.77 16.52
N MET A 221 5.91 -4.51 15.52
CA MET A 221 4.79 -4.06 14.70
C MET A 221 3.60 -3.81 15.61
N PRO A 222 3.01 -2.61 15.56
CA PRO A 222 1.86 -2.28 16.39
C PRO A 222 0.69 -3.17 16.02
N LYS A 223 -0.19 -3.44 16.98
CA LYS A 223 -1.42 -4.19 16.71
C LYS A 223 -2.37 -3.36 15.85
N THR A 224 -3.11 -4.03 14.99
CA THR A 224 -4.10 -3.40 14.11
C THR A 224 -5.09 -2.51 14.89
N GLU A 225 -5.54 -2.96 16.06
CA GLU A 225 -6.46 -2.23 16.91
C GLU A 225 -5.86 -0.91 17.42
N ASP A 226 -4.57 -0.90 17.74
CA ASP A 226 -3.85 0.29 18.22
C ASP A 226 -3.75 1.31 17.06
N ILE A 227 -3.40 0.86 15.86
CA ILE A 227 -3.37 1.70 14.65
C ILE A 227 -4.74 2.30 14.39
N ILE A 228 -5.79 1.48 14.35
CA ILE A 228 -7.17 1.94 14.13
C ILE A 228 -7.57 2.98 15.18
N SER A 229 -7.25 2.73 16.46
CA SER A 229 -7.57 3.66 17.56
C SER A 229 -6.91 5.02 17.37
N MET A 230 -5.63 5.03 16.99
CA MET A 230 -4.87 6.28 16.78
C MET A 230 -5.35 7.03 15.54
N VAL A 231 -5.61 6.32 14.44
CA VAL A 231 -6.19 6.91 13.23
C VAL A 231 -7.55 7.54 13.51
N LYS A 232 -8.42 6.86 14.25
CA LYS A 232 -9.72 7.42 14.70
C LYS A 232 -9.55 8.70 15.55
N GLY A 233 -8.61 8.67 16.48
CA GLY A 233 -8.28 9.84 17.29
C GLY A 233 -7.89 11.03 16.43
N ARG A 234 -6.98 10.84 15.48
CA ARG A 234 -6.52 11.91 14.58
C ARG A 234 -7.62 12.44 13.67
N ILE A 235 -8.49 11.58 13.15
CA ILE A 235 -9.64 12.02 12.36
C ILE A 235 -10.56 12.91 13.18
N LYS A 236 -10.83 12.53 14.44
CA LYS A 236 -11.64 13.36 15.35
C LYS A 236 -11.02 14.74 15.57
N GLU A 237 -9.72 14.83 15.81
CA GLU A 237 -9.00 16.10 15.95
C GLU A 237 -9.18 16.98 14.71
N ILE A 238 -8.98 16.43 13.49
CA ILE A 238 -9.16 17.16 12.23
C ILE A 238 -10.58 17.74 12.11
N PHE A 239 -11.62 17.01 12.54
CA PHE A 239 -12.99 17.52 12.50
C PHE A 239 -13.25 18.58 13.58
N ASP A 240 -12.65 18.48 14.75
CA ASP A 240 -12.81 19.46 15.82
C ASP A 240 -12.07 20.77 15.46
N GLU A 241 -10.87 20.70 14.85
CA GLU A 241 -10.14 21.86 14.34
C GLU A 241 -10.90 22.62 13.25
N LYS A 242 -11.69 21.93 12.40
CA LYS A 242 -12.51 22.57 11.36
C LYS A 242 -13.76 23.28 11.90
N LYS A 243 -14.14 23.03 13.15
CA LYS A 243 -15.32 23.66 13.79
C LYS A 243 -14.97 24.87 14.64
N SER A 244 -13.69 25.08 14.94
CA SER A 244 -13.15 26.23 15.64
C SER A 244 -12.77 27.35 14.68
#